data_ecc4aac664667d0e5d899b2a996aaeb8
#
_entry.id   ecc4aac664667d0e5d899b2a996aaeb8
#
_cell.length_a   1.000
_cell.length_b   1.000
_cell.length_c   1.000
_cell.angle_alpha   90.00
_cell.angle_beta   90.00
_cell.angle_gamma   90.00
#
_symmetry.space_group_name_H-M   'P 1'
#
loop_
_entity.id
_entity.type
_entity.pdbx_description
1 polymer ?
#
loop_
_entity_poly.entity_id
_entity_poly.type
_entity_poly.pdbx_seq_one_letter_code
_entity_poly.pdbx_strand_id
1 'polypeptide(L)'
;MGANYSNLLLHTEVRWLSRGKALSRVYELKDEMLSFFSLEKQEEFCELLHDCNWVSKLAYLVDIFDHLNNVNSKMQGKNENLLTSTEKMKALREKLKIWSLRVKNGNFDMLSHFSEMKNKEVVPLITQHLESLEEKIEKYFPSLSTENYPWVRYPFLTLDSHVLNLKKN
;
A
#
# COMPACT_ATOMS: atom_id res chain seq x y z
N MET A 1 -25.16 -15.66 1.63
CA MET A 1 -24.38 -15.32 0.40
C MET A 1 -23.09 -16.08 0.49
N GLY A 2 -22.76 -16.95 -0.46
CA GLY A 2 -21.50 -17.70 -0.43
C GLY A 2 -20.34 -16.80 -0.85
N ALA A 3 -19.21 -16.90 -0.16
CA ALA A 3 -17.99 -16.22 -0.56
C ALA A 3 -17.53 -16.71 -1.95
N ASN A 4 -17.00 -15.82 -2.77
CA ASN A 4 -16.54 -16.15 -4.14
C ASN A 4 -15.34 -17.12 -4.19
N TYR A 5 -14.80 -17.49 -3.02
CA TYR A 5 -13.58 -18.28 -2.88
C TYR A 5 -13.73 -19.38 -1.86
N SER A 6 -13.25 -20.57 -2.20
CA SER A 6 -13.36 -21.77 -1.37
C SER A 6 -12.11 -22.09 -0.54
N ASN A 7 -10.98 -21.41 -0.80
CA ASN A 7 -9.70 -21.72 -0.16
C ASN A 7 -8.92 -20.48 0.27
N LEU A 8 -8.21 -20.57 1.39
CA LEU A 8 -7.20 -19.59 1.79
C LEU A 8 -5.97 -19.71 0.89
N LEU A 9 -5.45 -18.56 0.46
CA LEU A 9 -4.19 -18.53 -0.30
C LEU A 9 -3.01 -18.76 0.66
N LEU A 10 -2.13 -19.70 0.30
CA LEU A 10 -0.87 -19.87 1.02
C LEU A 10 -0.01 -18.61 0.87
N HIS A 11 0.49 -18.10 1.99
CA HIS A 11 1.44 -17.01 2.03
C HIS A 11 2.81 -17.52 1.58
N THR A 12 3.42 -16.87 0.57
CA THR A 12 4.81 -17.12 0.20
C THR A 12 5.68 -16.01 0.80
N GLU A 13 6.68 -16.38 1.59
CA GLU A 13 7.59 -15.42 2.27
C GLU A 13 8.36 -14.50 1.29
N VAL A 14 8.55 -14.96 0.06
CA VAL A 14 9.37 -14.29 -0.96
C VAL A 14 8.78 -12.97 -1.47
N ARG A 15 7.46 -12.76 -1.32
CA ARG A 15 6.79 -11.53 -1.79
C ARG A 15 5.94 -10.93 -0.68
N TRP A 16 6.50 -9.95 0.02
CA TRP A 16 5.79 -9.27 1.12
C TRP A 16 4.41 -8.71 0.71
N LEU A 17 4.23 -8.31 -0.55
CA LEU A 17 2.94 -7.87 -1.10
C LEU A 17 1.93 -9.02 -1.28
N SER A 18 2.34 -10.30 -1.23
CA SER A 18 1.42 -11.43 -1.21
C SER A 18 0.56 -11.44 0.07
N ARG A 19 1.04 -10.80 1.14
CA ARG A 19 0.28 -10.58 2.38
C ARG A 19 -1.03 -9.85 2.13
N GLY A 20 -1.05 -8.87 1.23
CA GLY A 20 -2.28 -8.16 0.85
C GLY A 20 -3.36 -9.12 0.36
N LYS A 21 -3.02 -10.04 -0.54
CA LYS A 21 -3.97 -11.05 -1.04
C LYS A 21 -4.47 -12.00 0.07
N ALA A 22 -3.59 -12.39 1.00
CA ALA A 22 -3.98 -13.21 2.14
C ALA A 22 -4.92 -12.43 3.08
N LEU A 23 -4.62 -11.17 3.38
CA LEU A 23 -5.48 -10.30 4.19
C LEU A 23 -6.85 -10.10 3.56
N SER A 24 -6.93 -9.80 2.26
CA SER A 24 -8.21 -9.69 1.52
C SER A 24 -9.02 -10.98 1.64
N ARG A 25 -8.36 -12.14 1.50
CA ARG A 25 -9.02 -13.43 1.62
C ARG A 25 -9.54 -13.69 3.04
N VAL A 26 -8.77 -13.35 4.07
CA VAL A 26 -9.22 -13.45 5.47
C VAL A 26 -10.43 -12.54 5.73
N TYR A 27 -10.39 -11.31 5.21
CA TYR A 27 -11.51 -10.37 5.36
C TYR A 27 -12.77 -10.86 4.64
N GLU A 28 -12.65 -11.37 3.42
CA GLU A 28 -13.76 -11.91 2.64
C GLU A 28 -14.40 -13.15 3.28
N LEU A 29 -13.58 -14.01 3.88
CA LEU A 29 -14.03 -15.27 4.49
C LEU A 29 -14.27 -15.19 6.01
N LYS A 30 -14.30 -13.99 6.58
CA LYS A 30 -14.40 -13.82 8.04
C LYS A 30 -15.62 -14.50 8.67
N ASP A 31 -16.75 -14.47 7.98
CA ASP A 31 -18.00 -15.06 8.49
C ASP A 31 -17.98 -16.59 8.40
N GLU A 32 -17.42 -17.14 7.33
CA GLU A 32 -17.19 -18.58 7.16
C GLU A 32 -16.14 -19.10 8.16
N MET A 33 -15.07 -18.32 8.37
CA MET A 33 -14.05 -18.64 9.37
C MET A 33 -14.63 -18.61 10.78
N LEU A 34 -15.46 -17.64 11.10
CA LEU A 34 -16.14 -17.56 12.40
C LEU A 34 -17.01 -18.81 12.63
N SER A 35 -17.78 -19.21 11.61
CA SER A 35 -18.61 -20.42 11.66
C SER A 35 -17.76 -21.67 11.86
N PHE A 36 -16.64 -21.79 11.17
CA PHE A 36 -15.71 -22.91 11.30
C PHE A 36 -15.08 -22.95 12.70
N PHE A 37 -14.53 -21.85 13.20
CA PHE A 37 -13.88 -21.79 14.49
C PHE A 37 -14.85 -22.03 15.64
N SER A 38 -16.10 -21.63 15.49
CA SER A 38 -17.17 -21.93 16.46
C SER A 38 -17.44 -23.45 16.57
N LEU A 39 -17.44 -24.16 15.44
CA LEU A 39 -17.60 -25.62 15.40
C LEU A 39 -16.40 -26.34 16.00
N GLU A 40 -15.18 -25.86 15.71
CA GLU A 40 -13.91 -26.42 16.22
C GLU A 40 -13.58 -25.96 17.64
N LYS A 41 -14.46 -25.19 18.31
CA LYS A 41 -14.29 -24.66 19.66
C LYS A 41 -12.98 -23.86 19.86
N GLN A 42 -12.61 -23.10 18.83
CA GLN A 42 -11.44 -22.23 18.84
C GLN A 42 -11.86 -20.82 19.31
N GLU A 43 -12.10 -20.67 20.61
CA GLU A 43 -12.66 -19.47 21.22
C GLU A 43 -11.82 -18.22 20.95
N GLU A 44 -10.49 -18.31 21.01
CA GLU A 44 -9.57 -17.20 20.77
C GLU A 44 -9.76 -16.57 19.38
N PHE A 45 -9.93 -17.38 18.32
CA PHE A 45 -10.16 -16.86 16.96
C PHE A 45 -11.57 -16.32 16.80
N CYS A 46 -12.54 -16.89 17.51
CA CYS A 46 -13.91 -16.35 17.52
C CYS A 46 -13.95 -14.96 18.17
N GLU A 47 -13.26 -14.76 19.30
CA GLU A 47 -13.17 -13.46 19.97
C GLU A 47 -12.53 -12.41 19.07
N LEU A 48 -11.44 -12.75 18.37
CA LEU A 48 -10.80 -11.83 17.42
C LEU A 48 -11.73 -11.41 16.28
N LEU A 49 -12.47 -12.35 15.70
CA LEU A 49 -13.41 -12.07 14.60
C LEU A 49 -14.66 -11.33 15.07
N HIS A 50 -15.02 -11.39 16.35
CA HIS A 50 -16.08 -10.59 16.94
C HIS A 50 -15.60 -9.18 17.38
N ASP A 51 -14.28 -8.99 17.58
CA ASP A 51 -13.76 -7.68 17.93
C ASP A 51 -13.84 -6.71 16.75
N CYS A 52 -14.78 -5.77 16.86
CA CYS A 52 -15.00 -4.73 15.85
C CYS A 52 -13.73 -3.90 15.57
N ASN A 53 -12.89 -3.66 16.59
CA ASN A 53 -11.65 -2.93 16.42
C ASN A 53 -10.62 -3.74 15.62
N TRP A 54 -10.53 -5.04 15.89
CA TRP A 54 -9.65 -5.93 15.15
C TRP A 54 -10.08 -6.05 13.66
N VAL A 55 -11.36 -6.29 13.42
CA VAL A 55 -11.93 -6.39 12.05
C VAL A 55 -11.77 -5.07 11.29
N SER A 56 -11.94 -3.92 11.96
CA SER A 56 -11.73 -2.60 11.35
C SER A 56 -10.27 -2.36 10.97
N LYS A 57 -9.32 -2.82 11.79
CA LYS A 57 -7.88 -2.79 11.46
C LYS A 57 -7.57 -3.69 10.27
N LEU A 58 -8.17 -4.89 10.23
CA LEU A 58 -8.01 -5.80 9.10
C LEU A 58 -8.54 -5.18 7.80
N ALA A 59 -9.75 -4.59 7.81
CA ALA A 59 -10.33 -3.87 6.68
C ALA A 59 -9.40 -2.76 6.17
N TYR A 60 -8.87 -1.93 7.07
CA TYR A 60 -7.88 -0.90 6.72
C TYR A 60 -6.60 -1.49 6.10
N LEU A 61 -6.08 -2.60 6.65
CA LEU A 61 -4.89 -3.25 6.10
C LEU A 61 -5.14 -3.79 4.68
N VAL A 62 -6.31 -4.36 4.42
CA VAL A 62 -6.70 -4.76 3.06
C VAL A 62 -6.62 -3.57 2.11
N ASP A 63 -7.27 -2.46 2.44
CA ASP A 63 -7.30 -1.27 1.60
C ASP A 63 -5.91 -0.71 1.32
N ILE A 64 -5.05 -0.57 2.35
CA ILE A 64 -3.72 0.00 2.17
C ILE A 64 -2.80 -0.93 1.36
N PHE A 65 -2.89 -2.25 1.55
CA PHE A 65 -2.12 -3.21 0.75
C PHE A 65 -2.58 -3.24 -0.70
N ASP A 66 -3.86 -3.05 -0.99
CA ASP A 66 -4.36 -2.95 -2.37
C ASP A 66 -3.81 -1.71 -3.07
N HIS A 67 -3.76 -0.57 -2.39
CA HIS A 67 -3.11 0.63 -2.91
C HIS A 67 -1.62 0.43 -3.18
N LEU A 68 -0.89 -0.19 -2.26
CA LEU A 68 0.54 -0.49 -2.41
C LEU A 68 0.79 -1.49 -3.54
N ASN A 69 -0.02 -2.54 -3.65
CA ASN A 69 0.06 -3.53 -4.72
C ASN A 69 -0.18 -2.90 -6.10
N ASN A 70 -1.15 -1.97 -6.20
CA ASN A 70 -1.43 -1.25 -7.43
C ASN A 70 -0.23 -0.38 -7.87
N VAL A 71 0.39 0.35 -6.95
CA VAL A 71 1.60 1.14 -7.24
C VAL A 71 2.75 0.22 -7.67
N ASN A 72 3.01 -0.85 -6.91
CA ASN A 72 4.06 -1.81 -7.23
C ASN A 72 3.84 -2.47 -8.61
N SER A 73 2.62 -2.85 -8.94
CA SER A 73 2.29 -3.42 -10.26
C SER A 73 2.56 -2.43 -11.39
N LYS A 74 2.24 -1.14 -11.18
CA LYS A 74 2.52 -0.07 -12.14
C LYS A 74 4.02 0.23 -12.30
N MET A 75 4.85 -0.08 -11.28
CA MET A 75 6.31 0.08 -11.34
C MET A 75 7.02 -1.11 -12.02
N GLN A 76 6.31 -2.20 -12.31
CA GLN A 76 6.85 -3.39 -12.98
C GLN A 76 6.55 -3.43 -14.50
N GLY A 77 6.06 -2.35 -15.09
CA GLY A 77 5.72 -2.25 -16.51
C GLY A 77 6.93 -2.27 -17.44
N LYS A 78 6.74 -2.68 -18.71
CA LYS A 78 7.83 -2.79 -19.70
C LYS A 78 8.55 -1.46 -19.99
N ASN A 79 7.87 -0.31 -19.81
CA ASN A 79 8.39 1.02 -20.10
C ASN A 79 8.78 1.79 -18.84
N GLU A 80 8.94 1.08 -17.72
CA GLU A 80 9.33 1.71 -16.46
C GLU A 80 10.82 2.00 -16.43
N ASN A 81 11.14 3.18 -15.92
CA ASN A 81 12.49 3.62 -15.65
C ASN A 81 12.57 4.26 -14.26
N LEU A 82 13.76 4.62 -13.83
CA LEU A 82 13.97 5.22 -12.52
C LEU A 82 13.16 6.51 -12.31
N LEU A 83 13.04 7.33 -13.34
CA LEU A 83 12.32 8.59 -13.27
C LEU A 83 10.80 8.37 -13.08
N THR A 84 10.19 7.51 -13.92
CA THR A 84 8.75 7.20 -13.82
C THR A 84 8.41 6.51 -12.51
N SER A 85 9.29 5.63 -12.01
CA SER A 85 9.11 4.98 -10.70
C SER A 85 9.20 5.99 -9.55
N THR A 86 10.15 6.95 -9.61
CA THR A 86 10.27 8.01 -8.60
C THR A 86 9.04 8.93 -8.60
N GLU A 87 8.52 9.29 -9.76
CA GLU A 87 7.28 10.09 -9.88
C GLU A 87 6.07 9.35 -9.26
N LYS A 88 5.97 8.04 -9.45
CA LYS A 88 4.91 7.22 -8.82
C LYS A 88 5.05 7.17 -7.31
N MET A 89 6.26 7.03 -6.79
CA MET A 89 6.51 7.06 -5.34
C MET A 89 6.19 8.43 -4.75
N LYS A 90 6.55 9.53 -5.44
CA LYS A 90 6.17 10.88 -5.03
C LYS A 90 4.64 11.05 -5.02
N ALA A 91 3.96 10.59 -6.06
CA ALA A 91 2.50 10.64 -6.12
C ALA A 91 1.82 9.81 -5.01
N LEU A 92 2.38 8.64 -4.67
CA LEU A 92 1.91 7.85 -3.53
C LEU A 92 2.07 8.62 -2.22
N ARG A 93 3.23 9.24 -1.99
CA ARG A 93 3.50 10.03 -0.80
C ARG A 93 2.49 11.17 -0.63
N GLU A 94 2.24 11.94 -1.68
CA GLU A 94 1.24 13.02 -1.64
C GLU A 94 -0.18 12.48 -1.37
N LYS A 95 -0.53 11.31 -1.92
CA LYS A 95 -1.81 10.65 -1.60
C LYS A 95 -1.91 10.28 -0.13
N LEU A 96 -0.85 9.73 0.48
CA LEU A 96 -0.84 9.36 1.89
C LEU A 96 -1.06 10.58 2.80
N LYS A 97 -0.46 11.73 2.49
CA LYS A 97 -0.73 13.00 3.20
C LYS A 97 -2.20 13.40 3.13
N ILE A 98 -2.76 13.38 1.90
CA ILE A 98 -4.17 13.72 1.69
C ILE A 98 -5.09 12.73 2.43
N TRP A 99 -4.77 11.44 2.40
CA TRP A 99 -5.56 10.41 3.08
C TRP A 99 -5.51 10.55 4.59
N SER A 100 -4.34 10.84 5.17
CA SER A 100 -4.23 11.13 6.61
C SER A 100 -5.15 12.27 7.02
N LEU A 101 -5.16 13.39 6.27
CA LEU A 101 -6.04 14.53 6.53
C LEU A 101 -7.53 14.17 6.37
N ARG A 102 -7.89 13.41 5.34
CA ARG A 102 -9.28 12.98 5.11
C ARG A 102 -9.77 12.07 6.22
N VAL A 103 -8.95 11.09 6.63
CA VAL A 103 -9.27 10.17 7.73
C VAL A 103 -9.47 10.94 9.03
N LYS A 104 -8.62 11.92 9.35
CA LYS A 104 -8.79 12.82 10.50
C LYS A 104 -10.15 13.55 10.49
N ASN A 105 -10.62 13.92 9.30
CA ASN A 105 -11.89 14.62 9.10
C ASN A 105 -13.09 13.68 8.93
N GLY A 106 -12.91 12.36 9.14
CA GLY A 106 -13.98 11.38 9.04
C GLY A 106 -14.41 11.01 7.62
N ASN A 107 -13.58 11.33 6.62
CA ASN A 107 -13.80 10.89 5.24
C ASN A 107 -12.93 9.67 4.94
N PHE A 108 -13.58 8.55 4.60
CA PHE A 108 -12.95 7.24 4.37
C PHE A 108 -13.13 6.72 2.94
N ASP A 109 -13.56 7.55 1.99
CA ASP A 109 -13.89 7.13 0.61
C ASP A 109 -12.76 6.39 -0.11
N MET A 110 -11.49 6.67 0.28
CA MET A 110 -10.31 6.01 -0.27
C MET A 110 -10.03 4.63 0.35
N LEU A 111 -10.71 4.25 1.41
CA LEU A 111 -10.58 3.03 2.18
C LEU A 111 -11.90 2.26 2.11
N SER A 112 -12.11 1.52 1.01
CA SER A 112 -13.42 0.95 0.67
C SER A 112 -13.96 -0.01 1.74
N HIS A 113 -13.12 -0.96 2.19
CA HIS A 113 -13.52 -1.92 3.22
C HIS A 113 -13.67 -1.25 4.59
N PHE A 114 -12.75 -0.35 4.95
CA PHE A 114 -12.84 0.39 6.21
C PHE A 114 -14.04 1.35 6.23
N SER A 115 -14.40 1.93 5.08
CA SER A 115 -15.54 2.86 4.98
C SER A 115 -16.89 2.20 5.32
N GLU A 116 -17.01 0.88 5.18
CA GLU A 116 -18.19 0.11 5.59
C GLU A 116 -18.29 0.02 7.12
N MET A 117 -17.15 -0.12 7.80
CA MET A 117 -17.06 -0.26 9.25
C MET A 117 -17.24 1.07 9.99
N LYS A 118 -16.67 2.16 9.47
CA LYS A 118 -16.69 3.53 10.02
C LYS A 118 -16.32 3.62 11.51
N ASN A 119 -15.46 2.73 11.97
CA ASN A 119 -15.09 2.65 13.38
C ASN A 119 -14.15 3.80 13.78
N LYS A 120 -14.66 4.74 14.56
CA LYS A 120 -13.92 5.92 14.97
C LYS A 120 -12.80 5.65 15.97
N GLU A 121 -12.85 4.55 16.70
CA GLU A 121 -11.84 4.20 17.72
C GLU A 121 -10.47 3.90 17.10
N VAL A 122 -10.46 3.36 15.88
CA VAL A 122 -9.21 3.02 15.17
C VAL A 122 -8.67 4.16 14.30
N VAL A 123 -9.41 5.25 14.14
CA VAL A 123 -9.00 6.41 13.32
C VAL A 123 -7.64 6.99 13.73
N PRO A 124 -7.33 7.21 15.02
CA PRO A 124 -6.01 7.71 15.43
C PRO A 124 -4.87 6.79 15.01
N LEU A 125 -5.05 5.47 15.14
CA LEU A 125 -4.07 4.47 14.73
C LEU A 125 -3.86 4.48 13.22
N ILE A 126 -4.94 4.52 12.43
CA ILE A 126 -4.87 4.60 10.96
C ILE A 126 -4.12 5.86 10.53
N THR A 127 -4.43 7.00 11.13
CA THR A 127 -3.79 8.28 10.85
C THR A 127 -2.29 8.22 11.11
N GLN A 128 -1.89 7.74 12.28
CA GLN A 128 -0.48 7.58 12.66
C GLN A 128 0.25 6.63 11.70
N HIS A 129 -0.40 5.55 11.28
CA HIS A 129 0.21 4.61 10.34
C HIS A 129 0.40 5.23 8.95
N LEU A 130 -0.58 6.00 8.43
CA LEU A 130 -0.45 6.70 7.15
C LEU A 130 0.69 7.74 7.17
N GLU A 131 0.84 8.49 8.27
CA GLU A 131 1.93 9.44 8.47
C GLU A 131 3.29 8.74 8.54
N SER A 132 3.38 7.66 9.32
CA SER A 132 4.61 6.85 9.40
C SER A 132 5.00 6.23 8.04
N LEU A 133 4.02 5.81 7.25
CA LEU A 133 4.25 5.26 5.92
C LEU A 133 4.75 6.35 4.95
N GLU A 134 4.18 7.55 5.03
CA GLU A 134 4.63 8.73 4.25
C GLU A 134 6.09 9.09 4.59
N GLU A 135 6.44 9.19 5.86
CA GLU A 135 7.81 9.48 6.32
C GLU A 135 8.81 8.41 5.85
N LYS A 136 8.44 7.13 5.91
CA LYS A 136 9.29 6.04 5.42
C LYS A 136 9.50 6.13 3.91
N ILE A 137 8.45 6.44 3.14
CA ILE A 137 8.58 6.64 1.69
C ILE A 137 9.53 7.80 1.39
N GLU A 138 9.39 8.95 2.08
CA GLU A 138 10.32 10.08 1.93
C GLU A 138 11.77 9.67 2.21
N LYS A 139 11.99 8.93 3.30
CA LYS A 139 13.32 8.49 3.72
C LYS A 139 13.98 7.54 2.71
N TYR A 140 13.23 6.57 2.17
CA TYR A 140 13.78 5.53 1.28
C TYR A 140 13.74 5.90 -0.20
N PHE A 141 12.85 6.82 -0.58
CA PHE A 141 12.68 7.30 -1.95
C PHE A 141 12.72 8.83 -1.98
N PRO A 142 13.87 9.45 -1.64
CA PRO A 142 14.00 10.89 -1.70
C PRO A 142 13.75 11.37 -3.13
N SER A 143 13.16 12.55 -3.27
CA SER A 143 12.89 13.14 -4.59
C SER A 143 14.21 13.30 -5.36
N LEU A 144 14.33 12.61 -6.48
CA LEU A 144 15.41 12.83 -7.41
C LEU A 144 15.21 14.23 -8.04
N SER A 145 16.14 15.13 -7.79
CA SER A 145 16.22 16.37 -8.56
C SER A 145 16.61 16.00 -9.98
N THR A 146 15.65 16.08 -10.89
CA THR A 146 15.92 15.81 -12.33
C THR A 146 16.90 16.82 -12.93
N GLU A 147 17.12 17.96 -12.28
CA GLU A 147 18.10 18.97 -12.64
C GLU A 147 19.53 18.45 -12.50
N ASN A 148 19.79 17.57 -11.52
CA ASN A 148 21.12 16.99 -11.28
C ASN A 148 21.43 15.80 -12.20
N TYR A 149 20.43 15.27 -12.91
CA TYR A 149 20.59 14.08 -13.76
C TYR A 149 19.94 14.25 -15.13
N PRO A 150 20.30 15.28 -15.91
CA PRO A 150 19.69 15.54 -17.23
C PRO A 150 19.89 14.37 -18.20
N TRP A 151 20.98 13.60 -18.06
CA TRP A 151 21.27 12.41 -18.86
C TRP A 151 20.25 11.26 -18.65
N VAL A 152 19.58 11.21 -17.50
CA VAL A 152 18.51 10.21 -17.25
C VAL A 152 17.27 10.54 -18.09
N ARG A 153 17.00 11.82 -18.30
CA ARG A 153 15.83 12.29 -19.05
C ARG A 153 16.11 12.36 -20.57
N TYR A 154 17.33 12.77 -20.92
CA TYR A 154 17.76 12.98 -22.30
C TYR A 154 19.15 12.38 -22.54
N PRO A 155 19.27 11.02 -22.56
CA PRO A 155 20.56 10.36 -22.64
C PRO A 155 21.38 10.70 -23.90
N PHE A 156 20.71 11.13 -24.97
CA PHE A 156 21.33 11.49 -26.23
C PHE A 156 21.71 12.98 -26.35
N LEU A 157 21.11 13.86 -25.53
CA LEU A 157 21.42 15.31 -25.58
C LEU A 157 22.64 15.68 -24.70
N THR A 158 23.02 14.85 -23.74
CA THR A 158 24.13 15.13 -22.82
C THR A 158 25.50 14.66 -23.32
N LEU A 159 25.52 13.86 -24.38
CA LEU A 159 26.79 13.38 -24.96
C LEU A 159 27.64 14.53 -25.57
N ASP A 160 27.02 15.58 -26.10
CA ASP A 160 27.74 16.68 -26.75
C ASP A 160 28.41 17.64 -25.77
N SER A 161 27.86 17.84 -24.56
CA SER A 161 28.43 18.78 -23.59
C SER A 161 29.58 18.20 -22.76
N HIS A 162 29.60 16.87 -22.51
CA HIS A 162 30.66 16.22 -21.76
C HIS A 162 31.91 15.91 -22.64
N VAL A 163 31.70 15.66 -23.92
CA VAL A 163 32.82 15.38 -24.86
C VAL A 163 33.61 16.66 -25.14
N LEU A 164 32.98 17.83 -25.08
CA LEU A 164 33.63 19.12 -25.29
C LEU A 164 34.54 19.53 -24.12
N ASN A 165 34.25 19.08 -22.90
CA ASN A 165 35.07 19.39 -21.71
C ASN A 165 36.27 18.44 -21.49
N LEU A 166 36.29 17.25 -22.11
CA LEU A 166 37.41 16.31 -22.05
C LEU A 166 38.52 16.62 -23.06
N LYS A 167 38.31 17.56 -24.00
CA LYS A 167 39.32 18.00 -24.98
C LYS A 167 40.07 19.27 -24.56
N LYS A 168 39.90 19.78 -23.35
CA LYS A 168 40.55 21.01 -22.84
C LYS A 168 41.51 20.79 -21.66
N ASN A 169 41.93 19.55 -21.41
CA ASN A 169 43.04 19.25 -20.46
C ASN A 169 44.11 18.44 -21.15
#